data_f2bbc8d64268e3770078d69621206a9b
#
_entry.id   f2bbc8d64268e3770078d69621206a9b
#
_cell.length_a   1.000
_cell.length_b   1.000
_cell.length_c   1.000
_cell.angle_alpha   90.00
_cell.angle_beta   90.00
_cell.angle_gamma   90.00
#
_symmetry.space_group_name_H-M   'P 1'
#
loop_
_entity.id
_entity.type
_entity.pdbx_description
1 polymer ?
#
loop_
_entity_poly.entity_id
_entity_poly.type
_entity_poly.pdbx_seq_one_letter_code
_entity_poly.pdbx_strand_id
1 'polypeptide(L)'
;MRSLSDLFRNFMQLGYVTDDIDAAAAFLESRLGTVECVKHFKSSLGGGLPPTGADDRRGTFVVVDGVPADEWVIDVALVNAGPTNLEIIRPVGGMVDLYRGAVRPGEPATLHHLGFRVDDFDEASAIVAASGRSWKQYGDSGAIRFGYLDMTAELGHFVEVMELDEAAAQGFAHLEAASNANRD
;
A
#
# COMPACT_ATOMS: atom_id res chain seq x y z
N MET A 1 22.76 1.58 14.94
CA MET A 1 22.16 0.61 14.02
C MET A 1 20.67 0.96 13.94
N ARG A 2 20.12 1.21 12.76
CA ARG A 2 18.67 1.47 12.62
C ARG A 2 17.90 0.21 12.98
N SER A 3 16.73 0.37 13.59
CA SER A 3 15.85 -0.71 14.04
C SER A 3 14.56 -0.75 13.23
N LEU A 4 13.78 -1.80 13.35
CA LEU A 4 12.50 -1.92 12.68
C LEU A 4 11.57 -0.73 12.96
N SER A 5 11.58 -0.20 14.20
CA SER A 5 10.77 0.97 14.57
C SER A 5 11.17 2.27 13.86
N ASP A 6 12.38 2.33 13.29
CA ASP A 6 12.81 3.50 12.51
C ASP A 6 12.08 3.61 11.17
N LEU A 7 11.54 2.49 10.66
CA LEU A 7 10.73 2.46 9.44
C LEU A 7 9.33 3.06 9.63
N PHE A 8 8.84 3.14 10.87
CA PHE A 8 7.46 3.51 11.19
C PHE A 8 7.32 4.97 11.65
N ARG A 9 8.23 5.85 11.22
CA ARG A 9 8.23 7.27 11.65
C ARG A 9 7.35 8.16 10.78
N ASN A 10 7.29 7.89 9.49
CA ASN A 10 6.59 8.74 8.53
C ASN A 10 5.28 8.06 8.10
N PHE A 11 4.31 8.03 9.03
CA PHE A 11 2.97 7.54 8.73
C PHE A 11 2.32 8.40 7.64
N MET A 12 1.70 7.76 6.64
CA MET A 12 1.03 8.46 5.56
C MET A 12 -0.33 7.89 5.16
N GLN A 13 -0.59 6.60 5.40
CA GLN A 13 -1.72 5.94 4.77
C GLN A 13 -2.40 4.92 5.69
N LEU A 14 -3.73 4.85 5.60
CA LEU A 14 -4.56 3.75 6.09
C LEU A 14 -5.05 2.94 4.90
N GLY A 15 -4.73 1.66 4.85
CA GLY A 15 -5.19 0.75 3.81
C GLY A 15 -6.39 -0.06 4.25
N TYR A 16 -7.45 -0.01 3.46
CA TYR A 16 -8.68 -0.80 3.63
C TYR A 16 -8.84 -1.79 2.49
N VAL A 17 -9.43 -2.95 2.76
CA VAL A 17 -9.84 -3.91 1.74
C VAL A 17 -11.35 -4.03 1.69
N THR A 18 -11.87 -4.30 0.49
CA THR A 18 -13.31 -4.39 0.21
C THR A 18 -13.57 -5.32 -0.98
N ASP A 19 -14.80 -5.74 -1.15
CA ASP A 19 -15.32 -6.35 -2.38
C ASP A 19 -16.06 -5.34 -3.28
N ASP A 20 -16.36 -4.11 -2.75
CA ASP A 20 -17.04 -3.02 -3.46
C ASP A 20 -16.42 -1.67 -3.10
N ILE A 21 -15.62 -1.10 -4.03
CA ILE A 21 -14.92 0.17 -3.81
C ILE A 21 -15.89 1.34 -3.60
N ASP A 22 -16.98 1.39 -4.37
CA ASP A 22 -17.92 2.52 -4.30
C ASP A 22 -18.66 2.50 -2.95
N ALA A 23 -19.09 1.32 -2.49
CA ALA A 23 -19.70 1.16 -1.17
C ALA A 23 -18.71 1.49 -0.05
N ALA A 24 -17.45 1.08 -0.16
CA ALA A 24 -16.42 1.39 0.82
C ALA A 24 -16.11 2.90 0.88
N ALA A 25 -15.98 3.55 -0.27
CA ALA A 25 -15.74 4.99 -0.36
C ALA A 25 -16.88 5.78 0.28
N ALA A 26 -18.14 5.47 -0.06
CA ALA A 26 -19.32 6.10 0.53
C ALA A 26 -19.42 5.88 2.05
N PHE A 27 -19.07 4.68 2.53
CA PHE A 27 -19.02 4.37 3.95
C PHE A 27 -17.98 5.23 4.67
N LEU A 28 -16.75 5.30 4.16
CA LEU A 28 -15.67 6.09 4.75
C LEU A 28 -15.99 7.59 4.72
N GLU A 29 -16.58 8.09 3.63
CA GLU A 29 -17.06 9.46 3.54
C GLU A 29 -18.08 9.77 4.65
N SER A 30 -19.06 8.91 4.84
CA SER A 30 -20.11 9.10 5.85
C SER A 30 -19.58 9.06 7.29
N ARG A 31 -18.43 8.43 7.55
CA ARG A 31 -17.88 8.20 8.90
C ARG A 31 -16.71 9.11 9.23
N LEU A 32 -15.87 9.41 8.25
CA LEU A 32 -14.63 10.15 8.44
C LEU A 32 -14.66 11.54 7.81
N GLY A 33 -15.72 11.88 7.05
CA GLY A 33 -15.78 13.13 6.30
C GLY A 33 -14.67 13.22 5.27
N THR A 34 -14.38 12.10 4.59
CA THR A 34 -13.39 12.08 3.52
C THR A 34 -13.87 12.96 2.38
N VAL A 35 -12.94 13.48 1.60
CA VAL A 35 -13.24 14.17 0.36
C VAL A 35 -13.49 13.13 -0.72
N GLU A 36 -14.29 13.49 -1.71
CA GLU A 36 -14.61 12.69 -2.88
C GLU A 36 -13.38 11.94 -3.43
N CYS A 37 -13.58 10.70 -3.83
CA CYS A 37 -12.53 9.83 -4.38
C CYS A 37 -11.81 10.53 -5.54
N VAL A 38 -10.58 10.92 -5.31
CA VAL A 38 -9.82 11.73 -6.26
C VAL A 38 -9.13 10.87 -7.32
N LYS A 39 -8.93 9.58 -7.03
CA LYS A 39 -8.25 8.66 -7.94
C LYS A 39 -8.72 7.23 -7.78
N HIS A 40 -9.34 6.72 -8.85
CA HIS A 40 -9.67 5.30 -8.96
C HIS A 40 -8.91 4.70 -10.16
N PHE A 41 -8.15 3.65 -9.94
CA PHE A 41 -7.34 3.00 -10.97
C PHE A 41 -7.18 1.51 -10.71
N LYS A 42 -6.87 0.78 -11.78
CA LYS A 42 -6.49 -0.63 -11.70
C LYS A 42 -4.98 -0.74 -11.72
N SER A 43 -4.41 -1.36 -10.71
CA SER A 43 -3.01 -1.74 -10.68
C SER A 43 -2.87 -3.19 -11.14
N SER A 44 -2.09 -3.40 -12.18
CA SER A 44 -1.81 -4.73 -12.74
C SER A 44 -0.30 -4.90 -12.84
N LEU A 45 0.23 -5.74 -11.98
CA LEU A 45 1.66 -6.04 -11.89
C LEU A 45 1.85 -7.56 -12.04
N GLY A 46 3.04 -7.96 -12.41
CA GLY A 46 3.39 -9.38 -12.50
C GLY A 46 4.12 -9.71 -13.80
N GLY A 47 4.70 -10.90 -13.87
CA GLY A 47 5.53 -11.35 -15.00
C GLY A 47 6.92 -10.71 -15.06
N GLY A 48 7.18 -9.66 -14.29
CA GLY A 48 8.51 -9.09 -14.08
C GLY A 48 9.29 -9.91 -13.05
N LEU A 49 10.62 -9.83 -13.12
CA LEU A 49 11.52 -10.44 -12.16
C LEU A 49 12.08 -9.37 -11.23
N PRO A 50 12.24 -9.67 -9.93
CA PRO A 50 12.95 -8.78 -9.03
C PRO A 50 14.38 -8.54 -9.54
N PRO A 51 14.95 -7.35 -9.32
CA PRO A 51 16.31 -7.05 -9.76
C PRO A 51 17.31 -8.01 -9.10
N THR A 52 18.31 -8.44 -9.88
CA THR A 52 19.39 -9.30 -9.41
C THR A 52 20.60 -8.53 -8.89
N GLY A 53 20.57 -7.19 -9.00
CA GLY A 53 21.61 -6.27 -8.52
C GLY A 53 21.10 -4.83 -8.48
N ALA A 54 21.84 -3.94 -7.81
CA ALA A 54 21.42 -2.55 -7.54
C ALA A 54 21.09 -1.73 -8.81
N ASP A 55 21.66 -2.08 -9.95
CA ASP A 55 21.48 -1.37 -11.22
C ASP A 55 20.44 -2.03 -12.16
N ASP A 56 19.84 -3.16 -11.74
CA ASP A 56 18.97 -3.95 -12.59
C ASP A 56 17.48 -3.70 -12.27
N ARG A 57 16.95 -2.58 -12.73
CA ARG A 57 15.52 -2.27 -12.64
C ARG A 57 14.78 -2.88 -13.83
N ARG A 58 14.36 -4.13 -13.71
CA ARG A 58 13.64 -4.88 -14.75
C ARG A 58 12.13 -4.84 -14.60
N GLY A 59 11.54 -3.70 -14.94
CA GLY A 59 10.09 -3.61 -15.07
C GLY A 59 9.34 -3.67 -13.73
N THR A 60 8.03 -3.72 -13.83
CA THR A 60 7.15 -3.84 -12.65
C THR A 60 7.03 -5.30 -12.22
N PHE A 61 7.13 -5.57 -10.94
CA PHE A 61 7.03 -6.92 -10.38
C PHE A 61 6.38 -6.93 -9.00
N VAL A 62 5.86 -8.08 -8.60
CA VAL A 62 5.45 -8.38 -7.21
C VAL A 62 5.99 -9.76 -6.83
N VAL A 63 6.43 -9.88 -5.59
CA VAL A 63 6.81 -11.15 -4.95
C VAL A 63 5.92 -11.36 -3.75
N VAL A 64 5.32 -12.53 -3.63
CA VAL A 64 4.44 -12.92 -2.52
C VAL A 64 5.00 -14.18 -1.87
N ASP A 65 5.25 -14.16 -0.56
CA ASP A 65 5.89 -15.28 0.17
C ASP A 65 7.19 -15.79 -0.49
N GLY A 66 7.98 -14.87 -1.07
CA GLY A 66 9.23 -15.20 -1.76
C GLY A 66 9.05 -15.74 -3.18
N VAL A 67 7.82 -15.82 -3.71
CA VAL A 67 7.52 -16.32 -5.05
C VAL A 67 7.14 -15.14 -5.96
N PRO A 68 7.83 -14.91 -7.09
CA PRO A 68 7.41 -13.92 -8.07
C PRO A 68 6.00 -14.22 -8.60
N ALA A 69 5.16 -13.20 -8.65
CA ALA A 69 3.81 -13.33 -9.16
C ALA A 69 3.78 -13.21 -10.69
N ASP A 70 3.19 -14.19 -11.37
CA ASP A 70 2.92 -14.09 -12.80
C ASP A 70 1.82 -13.06 -13.09
N GLU A 71 0.86 -12.95 -12.18
CA GLU A 71 -0.24 -12.00 -12.22
C GLU A 71 -0.55 -11.49 -10.82
N TRP A 72 -0.75 -10.17 -10.70
CA TRP A 72 -1.19 -9.50 -9.48
C TRP A 72 -2.03 -8.28 -9.89
N VAL A 73 -3.32 -8.33 -9.59
CA VAL A 73 -4.28 -7.31 -10.06
C VAL A 73 -5.17 -6.87 -8.92
N ILE A 74 -5.15 -5.58 -8.64
CA ILE A 74 -6.04 -4.92 -7.69
C ILE A 74 -6.69 -3.70 -8.32
N ASP A 75 -7.90 -3.37 -7.92
CA ASP A 75 -8.48 -2.05 -8.09
C ASP A 75 -8.19 -1.22 -6.85
N VAL A 76 -7.83 0.05 -7.03
CA VAL A 76 -7.45 0.96 -5.95
C VAL A 76 -8.22 2.27 -6.08
N ALA A 77 -8.77 2.73 -4.97
CA ALA A 77 -9.23 4.11 -4.84
C ALA A 77 -8.43 4.81 -3.75
N LEU A 78 -8.01 6.04 -4.03
CA LEU A 78 -7.34 6.92 -3.05
C LEU A 78 -8.29 8.05 -2.68
N VAL A 79 -8.52 8.20 -1.40
CA VAL A 79 -9.30 9.30 -0.81
C VAL A 79 -8.49 9.92 0.32
N ASN A 80 -8.76 11.17 0.67
CA ASN A 80 -8.06 11.82 1.76
C ASN A 80 -9.04 12.27 2.86
N ALA A 81 -8.64 12.05 4.11
CA ALA A 81 -9.27 12.61 5.30
C ALA A 81 -8.31 13.63 5.92
N GLY A 82 -8.29 14.86 5.38
CA GLY A 82 -7.26 15.85 5.71
C GLY A 82 -5.88 15.38 5.24
N PRO A 83 -4.86 15.37 6.11
CA PRO A 83 -3.51 14.95 5.74
C PRO A 83 -3.36 13.43 5.60
N THR A 84 -4.33 12.64 6.05
CA THR A 84 -4.25 11.18 6.02
C THR A 84 -4.81 10.65 4.71
N ASN A 85 -3.98 9.93 3.96
CA ASN A 85 -4.44 9.20 2.78
C ASN A 85 -5.14 7.91 3.22
N LEU A 86 -6.26 7.59 2.59
CA LEU A 86 -6.97 6.32 2.73
C LEU A 86 -6.88 5.60 1.37
N GLU A 87 -6.30 4.42 1.38
CA GLU A 87 -6.27 3.53 0.23
C GLU A 87 -7.36 2.47 0.39
N ILE A 88 -8.18 2.31 -0.63
CA ILE A 88 -9.25 1.30 -0.68
C ILE A 88 -8.87 0.31 -1.77
N ILE A 89 -8.65 -0.94 -1.39
CA ILE A 89 -8.18 -2.00 -2.28
C ILE A 89 -9.28 -3.04 -2.48
N ARG A 90 -9.57 -3.33 -3.75
CA ARG A 90 -10.35 -4.51 -4.13
C ARG A 90 -9.45 -5.52 -4.83
N PRO A 91 -9.25 -6.73 -4.26
CA PRO A 91 -8.49 -7.80 -4.93
C PRO A 91 -9.26 -8.30 -6.15
N VAL A 92 -8.62 -8.34 -7.32
CA VAL A 92 -9.25 -8.73 -8.59
C VAL A 92 -8.75 -10.08 -9.08
N GLY A 93 -7.43 -10.26 -9.25
CA GLY A 93 -6.89 -11.46 -9.85
C GLY A 93 -5.43 -11.74 -9.49
N GLY A 94 -4.99 -12.96 -9.74
CA GLY A 94 -3.63 -13.41 -9.48
C GLY A 94 -3.32 -13.59 -7.99
N MET A 95 -2.06 -13.38 -7.62
CA MET A 95 -1.53 -13.62 -6.26
C MET A 95 -1.87 -12.47 -5.30
N VAL A 96 -3.16 -12.24 -5.05
CA VAL A 96 -3.69 -11.16 -4.19
C VAL A 96 -4.35 -11.67 -2.90
N ASP A 97 -4.01 -12.88 -2.47
CA ASP A 97 -4.63 -13.52 -1.30
C ASP A 97 -4.35 -12.78 0.01
N LEU A 98 -3.27 -12.00 0.08
CA LEU A 98 -2.98 -11.09 1.18
C LEU A 98 -4.18 -10.16 1.45
N TYR A 99 -4.76 -9.59 0.40
CA TYR A 99 -5.92 -8.69 0.48
C TYR A 99 -7.23 -9.47 0.57
N ARG A 100 -7.39 -10.50 -0.28
CA ARG A 100 -8.62 -11.29 -0.38
C ARG A 100 -8.97 -11.97 0.94
N GLY A 101 -7.97 -12.48 1.66
CA GLY A 101 -8.15 -13.11 2.96
C GLY A 101 -8.60 -12.16 4.07
N ALA A 102 -8.46 -10.87 3.89
CA ALA A 102 -8.87 -9.85 4.85
C ALA A 102 -10.25 -9.22 4.54
N VAL A 103 -10.80 -9.43 3.34
CA VAL A 103 -12.16 -8.98 3.00
C VAL A 103 -13.18 -9.73 3.85
N ARG A 104 -14.03 -8.99 4.54
CA ARG A 104 -15.09 -9.57 5.40
C ARG A 104 -16.45 -9.41 4.73
N PRO A 105 -17.17 -10.50 4.45
CA PRO A 105 -18.49 -10.42 3.84
C PRO A 105 -19.46 -9.58 4.68
N GLY A 106 -20.11 -8.60 4.05
CA GLY A 106 -21.07 -7.72 4.70
C GLY A 106 -20.46 -6.52 5.43
N GLU A 107 -19.14 -6.41 5.55
CA GLU A 107 -18.45 -5.21 6.00
C GLU A 107 -18.05 -4.37 4.77
N PRO A 108 -18.44 -3.08 4.69
CA PRO A 108 -18.14 -2.26 3.52
C PRO A 108 -16.64 -2.02 3.34
N ALA A 109 -15.88 -1.98 4.42
CA ALA A 109 -14.43 -1.81 4.40
C ALA A 109 -13.80 -2.42 5.66
N THR A 110 -12.69 -3.15 5.50
CA THR A 110 -11.91 -3.72 6.61
C THR A 110 -10.52 -3.11 6.61
N LEU A 111 -10.05 -2.60 7.76
CA LEU A 111 -8.68 -2.13 7.89
C LEU A 111 -7.72 -3.29 7.64
N HIS A 112 -6.77 -3.08 6.75
CA HIS A 112 -5.79 -4.08 6.32
C HIS A 112 -4.38 -3.72 6.75
N HIS A 113 -3.94 -2.48 6.52
CA HIS A 113 -2.57 -2.06 6.81
C HIS A 113 -2.46 -0.60 7.21
N LEU A 114 -1.35 -0.28 7.87
CA LEU A 114 -0.84 1.07 8.05
C LEU A 114 0.35 1.27 7.12
N GLY A 115 0.36 2.36 6.34
CA GLY A 115 1.40 2.69 5.38
C GLY A 115 2.37 3.74 5.91
N PHE A 116 3.67 3.49 5.74
CA PHE A 116 4.75 4.37 6.16
C PHE A 116 5.70 4.66 5.00
N ARG A 117 6.11 5.92 4.87
CA ARG A 117 7.06 6.32 3.85
C ARG A 117 8.50 6.17 4.36
N VAL A 118 9.37 5.68 3.47
CA VAL A 118 10.83 5.68 3.64
C VAL A 118 11.50 6.38 2.47
N ASP A 119 12.74 6.78 2.65
CA ASP A 119 13.54 7.44 1.62
C ASP A 119 14.35 6.44 0.79
N ASP A 120 14.56 5.22 1.29
CA ASP A 120 15.36 4.17 0.65
C ASP A 120 14.79 2.79 1.01
N PHE A 121 14.20 2.11 0.03
CA PHE A 121 13.59 0.79 0.22
C PHE A 121 14.64 -0.34 0.36
N ASP A 122 15.83 -0.17 -0.19
CA ASP A 122 16.90 -1.15 -0.03
C ASP A 122 17.45 -1.12 1.40
N GLU A 123 17.62 0.10 1.98
CA GLU A 123 17.94 0.24 3.40
C GLU A 123 16.83 -0.33 4.28
N ALA A 124 15.56 -0.06 3.96
CA ALA A 124 14.42 -0.61 4.69
C ALA A 124 14.42 -2.15 4.64
N SER A 125 14.70 -2.74 3.48
CA SER A 125 14.78 -4.20 3.31
C SER A 125 15.94 -4.80 4.14
N ALA A 126 17.08 -4.12 4.19
CA ALA A 126 18.21 -4.55 5.05
C ALA A 126 17.84 -4.51 6.54
N ILE A 127 17.11 -3.49 6.99
CA ILE A 127 16.61 -3.38 8.38
C ILE A 127 15.64 -4.52 8.69
N VAL A 128 14.70 -4.81 7.79
CA VAL A 128 13.74 -5.92 7.93
C VAL A 128 14.48 -7.25 8.08
N ALA A 129 15.42 -7.53 7.17
CA ALA A 129 16.22 -8.76 7.21
C ALA A 129 17.04 -8.87 8.50
N ALA A 130 17.68 -7.78 8.95
CA ALA A 130 18.44 -7.74 10.19
C ALA A 130 17.58 -7.96 11.45
N SER A 131 16.28 -7.66 11.38
CA SER A 131 15.32 -7.93 12.47
C SER A 131 14.87 -9.40 12.53
N GLY A 132 15.33 -10.25 11.61
CA GLY A 132 14.89 -11.64 11.47
C GLY A 132 13.54 -11.82 10.80
N ARG A 133 13.00 -10.77 10.19
CA ARG A 133 11.72 -10.78 9.43
C ARG A 133 11.98 -10.81 7.93
N SER A 134 10.94 -11.09 7.19
CA SER A 134 10.91 -10.98 5.72
C SER A 134 9.65 -10.26 5.29
N TRP A 135 9.68 -9.70 4.09
CA TRP A 135 8.49 -9.19 3.45
C TRP A 135 7.49 -10.32 3.16
N LYS A 136 6.26 -10.15 3.58
CA LYS A 136 5.15 -11.04 3.21
C LYS A 136 4.82 -10.86 1.72
N GLN A 137 4.84 -9.63 1.27
CA GLN A 137 4.72 -9.22 -0.12
C GLN A 137 5.60 -8.01 -0.34
N TYR A 138 6.25 -7.90 -1.49
CA TYR A 138 6.93 -6.68 -1.92
C TYR A 138 6.93 -6.55 -3.42
N GLY A 139 7.12 -5.34 -3.92
CA GLY A 139 7.10 -5.09 -5.35
C GLY A 139 7.59 -3.70 -5.74
N ASP A 140 7.61 -3.51 -7.05
CA ASP A 140 7.94 -2.24 -7.70
C ASP A 140 6.90 -1.98 -8.80
N SER A 141 6.19 -0.86 -8.70
CA SER A 141 5.23 -0.41 -9.71
C SER A 141 5.85 0.56 -10.74
N GLY A 142 7.13 0.82 -10.63
CA GLY A 142 7.85 1.84 -11.40
C GLY A 142 7.89 3.20 -10.68
N ALA A 143 6.82 3.59 -10.03
CA ALA A 143 6.71 4.84 -9.27
C ALA A 143 6.79 4.64 -7.75
N ILE A 144 6.42 3.45 -7.28
CA ILE A 144 6.37 3.10 -5.86
C ILE A 144 7.01 1.74 -5.67
N ARG A 145 8.02 1.67 -4.80
CA ARG A 145 8.54 0.42 -4.24
C ARG A 145 7.85 0.20 -2.90
N PHE A 146 7.32 -0.98 -2.68
CA PHE A 146 6.53 -1.27 -1.49
C PHE A 146 6.81 -2.64 -0.91
N GLY A 147 6.56 -2.80 0.38
CA GLY A 147 6.68 -4.08 1.06
C GLY A 147 5.75 -4.16 2.27
N TYR A 148 5.12 -5.32 2.46
CA TYR A 148 4.23 -5.62 3.56
C TYR A 148 4.92 -6.52 4.58
N LEU A 149 4.93 -6.08 5.83
CA LEU A 149 5.27 -6.90 6.99
C LEU A 149 3.99 -7.48 7.60
N ASP A 150 3.98 -8.77 7.84
CA ASP A 150 2.91 -9.38 8.63
C ASP A 150 3.13 -9.06 10.11
N MET A 151 2.31 -8.14 10.61
CA MET A 151 2.25 -7.74 12.02
C MET A 151 0.88 -8.08 12.63
N THR A 152 0.13 -8.97 11.98
CA THR A 152 -1.24 -9.32 12.40
C THR A 152 -1.30 -9.93 13.79
N ALA A 153 -0.29 -10.73 14.18
CA ALA A 153 -0.22 -11.32 15.51
C ALA A 153 0.08 -10.29 16.61
N GLU A 154 0.87 -9.25 16.31
CA GLU A 154 1.29 -8.23 17.28
C GLU A 154 0.39 -7.01 17.30
N LEU A 155 -0.06 -6.56 16.12
CA LEU A 155 -0.78 -5.30 15.93
C LEU A 155 -2.20 -5.48 15.38
N GLY A 156 -2.55 -6.68 14.93
CA GLY A 156 -3.86 -6.96 14.32
C GLY A 156 -3.99 -6.54 12.86
N HIS A 157 -2.91 -6.05 12.23
CA HIS A 157 -2.90 -5.59 10.84
C HIS A 157 -1.52 -5.75 10.22
N PHE A 158 -1.41 -5.62 8.89
CA PHE A 158 -0.14 -5.51 8.20
C PHE A 158 0.46 -4.11 8.36
N VAL A 159 1.76 -4.00 8.16
CA VAL A 159 2.46 -2.73 8.02
C VAL A 159 3.08 -2.68 6.62
N GLU A 160 2.74 -1.63 5.88
CA GLU A 160 3.34 -1.34 4.58
C GLU A 160 4.43 -0.29 4.72
N VAL A 161 5.53 -0.49 4.01
CA VAL A 161 6.62 0.47 3.88
C VAL A 161 6.77 0.81 2.41
N MET A 162 6.80 2.11 2.07
CA MET A 162 6.83 2.60 0.70
C MET A 162 7.95 3.61 0.47
N GLU A 163 8.68 3.44 -0.62
CA GLU A 163 9.49 4.48 -1.25
C GLU A 163 8.74 5.03 -2.45
N LEU A 164 8.57 6.33 -2.52
CA LEU A 164 7.88 7.03 -3.60
C LEU A 164 8.93 7.73 -4.48
N ASP A 165 8.80 7.62 -5.79
CA ASP A 165 9.53 8.52 -6.68
C ASP A 165 8.97 9.96 -6.57
N GLU A 166 9.61 10.90 -7.25
CA GLU A 166 9.21 12.32 -7.21
C GLU A 166 7.78 12.53 -7.73
N ALA A 167 7.38 11.82 -8.80
CA ALA A 167 6.06 11.96 -9.39
C ALA A 167 4.96 11.39 -8.48
N ALA A 168 5.18 10.24 -7.86
CA ALA A 168 4.28 9.67 -6.88
C ALA A 168 4.14 10.56 -5.64
N ALA A 169 5.27 11.08 -5.11
CA ALA A 169 5.27 12.00 -3.98
C ALA A 169 4.48 13.29 -4.27
N GLN A 170 4.64 13.88 -5.46
CA GLN A 170 3.86 15.03 -5.91
C GLN A 170 2.38 14.70 -6.05
N GLY A 171 2.05 13.49 -6.55
CA GLY A 171 0.68 13.00 -6.63
C GLY A 171 -0.01 12.96 -5.28
N PHE A 172 0.60 12.37 -4.26
CA PHE A 172 0.07 12.33 -2.90
C PHE A 172 -0.07 13.74 -2.29
N ALA A 173 0.92 14.62 -2.48
CA ALA A 173 0.83 16.00 -2.02
C ALA A 173 -0.33 16.77 -2.69
N HIS A 174 -0.60 16.51 -3.97
CA HIS A 174 -1.74 17.10 -4.67
C HIS A 174 -3.09 16.61 -4.09
N LEU A 175 -3.22 15.32 -3.79
CA LEU A 175 -4.41 14.75 -3.15
C LEU A 175 -4.67 15.39 -1.77
N GLU A 176 -3.63 15.57 -0.98
CA GLU A 176 -3.71 16.24 0.33
C GLU A 176 -4.17 17.70 0.18
N ALA A 177 -3.56 18.44 -0.74
CA ALA A 177 -3.92 19.84 -0.99
C ALA A 177 -5.38 20.01 -1.44
N ALA A 178 -5.86 19.13 -2.34
CA ALA A 178 -7.25 19.11 -2.79
C ALA A 178 -8.22 18.79 -1.64
N SER A 179 -7.86 17.87 -0.76
CA SER A 179 -8.66 17.56 0.43
C SER A 179 -8.79 18.73 1.40
N ASN A 180 -7.71 19.49 1.61
CA ASN A 180 -7.73 20.63 2.50
C ASN A 180 -8.55 21.81 1.94
N ALA A 181 -8.52 22.03 0.62
CA ALA A 181 -9.29 23.08 -0.04
C ALA A 181 -10.82 22.90 0.03
N ASN A 182 -11.30 21.67 0.17
CA ASN A 182 -12.73 21.34 0.23
C ASN A 182 -13.30 21.32 1.67
N ARG A 183 -12.50 21.70 2.68
CA ARG A 183 -12.92 21.73 4.09
C ARG A 183 -13.35 23.13 4.58
N ASP A 184 -13.08 24.17 3.80
CA ASP A 184 -13.48 25.57 4.04
C ASP A 184 -14.79 25.87 3.33
#